data_ded0b59bd7a25294177c4aeacb9bb50a
#
_entry.id   ded0b59bd7a25294177c4aeacb9bb50a
#
_cell.length_a   1.000
_cell.length_b   1.000
_cell.length_c   1.000
_cell.angle_alpha   90.00
_cell.angle_beta   90.00
_cell.angle_gamma   90.00
#
_symmetry.space_group_name_H-M   'P 1'
#
loop_
_entity.id
_entity.type
_entity.pdbx_description
1 polymer ?
#
loop_
_entity_poly.entity_id
_entity_poly.type
_entity_poly.pdbx_seq_one_letter_code
_entity_poly.pdbx_strand_id
1 'polypeptide(L)'
;MRNYYLCRMEKKVLVTGASGFIGSFLVEAGLERDMQVWAGVRKSSSRRYLQDTRIRFAELDFTDSDRLEEQLKKHKLEHGGWDYIIHCAGVTKCLDKADFEIGNYWATRHFIETLMRLKMVPKQFVYISSLSVFGPIREKDYSPICEQDVPRPNTAYGVSKLHSEEYLHTMKDFPYVIFRPTGVYGPRERDYFLMAESIARHVDFAAGFRRQDITFVYVKDLVQAVYLAIEKQVVRRAYFVSDGHVYSSRTFSDLIRKELGNPWLIRFTCPLALLKVISFVAENVARLFHKSSTLNLDKYKIMKQRNWQCDIAPLEKELGYRA
;
A
#
# COMPACT_ATOMS: atom_id res chain seq x y z
N MET A 1 20.72 39.60 25.63
CA MET A 1 20.06 38.31 25.42
C MET A 1 20.15 37.96 23.94
N ARG A 2 21.07 37.04 23.54
CA ARG A 2 21.21 36.57 22.16
C ARG A 2 20.16 35.50 21.93
N ASN A 3 19.11 35.79 21.16
CA ASN A 3 18.18 34.79 20.65
C ASN A 3 18.95 33.86 19.70
N TYR A 4 19.34 32.68 20.16
CA TYR A 4 19.72 31.57 19.30
C TYR A 4 18.44 31.01 18.67
N TYR A 5 18.02 31.57 17.54
CA TYR A 5 17.18 30.85 16.61
C TYR A 5 18.02 29.67 16.07
N LEU A 6 17.94 28.54 16.74
CA LEU A 6 18.34 27.26 16.15
C LEU A 6 17.47 27.09 14.89
N CYS A 7 18.05 27.38 13.74
CA CYS A 7 17.45 27.04 12.46
C CYS A 7 17.28 25.53 12.44
N ARG A 8 16.12 25.05 12.88
CA ARG A 8 15.78 23.63 12.83
C ARG A 8 15.70 23.28 11.35
N MET A 9 16.77 22.67 10.82
CA MET A 9 16.75 22.23 9.41
C MET A 9 15.53 21.34 9.21
N GLU A 10 14.61 21.80 8.37
CA GLU A 10 13.40 21.07 8.03
C GLU A 10 13.78 19.71 7.44
N LYS A 11 13.24 18.64 8.00
CA LYS A 11 13.46 17.29 7.51
C LYS A 11 12.82 17.14 6.12
N LYS A 12 13.57 16.69 5.15
CA LYS A 12 13.11 16.48 3.77
C LYS A 12 12.56 15.07 3.61
N VAL A 13 11.32 14.96 3.14
CA VAL A 13 10.71 13.65 2.84
C VAL A 13 10.23 13.59 1.39
N LEU A 14 10.61 12.52 0.69
CA LEU A 14 10.04 12.15 -0.60
C LEU A 14 8.95 11.09 -0.39
N VAL A 15 7.76 11.33 -0.93
CA VAL A 15 6.69 10.34 -1.03
C VAL A 15 6.52 9.97 -2.49
N THR A 16 6.92 8.76 -2.90
CA THR A 16 6.65 8.27 -4.26
C THR A 16 5.23 7.70 -4.33
N GLY A 17 4.62 7.70 -5.51
CA GLY A 17 3.19 7.35 -5.63
C GLY A 17 2.27 8.35 -4.94
N ALA A 18 2.72 9.57 -4.75
CA ALA A 18 2.05 10.64 -4.01
C ALA A 18 0.64 10.99 -4.53
N SER A 19 0.40 10.83 -5.83
CA SER A 19 -0.92 11.07 -6.45
C SER A 19 -1.95 9.97 -6.18
N GLY A 20 -1.52 8.84 -5.60
CA GLY A 20 -2.38 7.71 -5.26
C GLY A 20 -3.13 7.90 -3.93
N PHE A 21 -3.97 6.92 -3.60
CA PHE A 21 -4.77 6.91 -2.37
C PHE A 21 -3.90 7.09 -1.11
N ILE A 22 -3.07 6.10 -0.76
CA ILE A 22 -2.23 6.14 0.44
C ILE A 22 -1.19 7.27 0.33
N GLY A 23 -0.55 7.44 -0.84
CA GLY A 23 0.49 8.43 -1.05
C GLY A 23 0.03 9.87 -0.78
N SER A 24 -1.21 10.22 -1.14
CA SER A 24 -1.74 11.56 -0.89
C SER A 24 -1.94 11.86 0.60
N PHE A 25 -2.34 10.87 1.41
CA PHE A 25 -2.40 11.02 2.86
C PHE A 25 -1.02 11.10 3.53
N LEU A 26 -0.03 10.36 2.98
CA LEU A 26 1.35 10.44 3.45
C LEU A 26 1.93 11.85 3.20
N VAL A 27 1.61 12.47 2.06
CA VAL A 27 2.00 13.85 1.76
C VAL A 27 1.36 14.83 2.75
N GLU A 28 0.05 14.76 2.97
CA GLU A 28 -0.67 15.60 3.92
C GLU A 28 -0.07 15.49 5.33
N ALA A 29 0.14 14.27 5.82
CA ALA A 29 0.69 14.05 7.14
C ALA A 29 2.15 14.51 7.30
N GLY A 30 2.93 14.54 6.23
CA GLY A 30 4.27 15.13 6.24
C GLY A 30 4.22 16.64 6.42
N LEU A 31 3.29 17.31 5.73
CA LEU A 31 3.07 18.76 5.87
C LEU A 31 2.55 19.15 7.28
N GLU A 32 1.69 18.32 7.87
CA GLU A 32 1.19 18.49 9.25
C GLU A 32 2.31 18.37 10.30
N ARG A 33 3.43 17.73 9.94
CA ARG A 33 4.63 17.56 10.78
C ARG A 33 5.74 18.55 10.47
N ASP A 34 5.41 19.63 9.77
CA ASP A 34 6.35 20.68 9.37
C ASP A 34 7.57 20.13 8.61
N MET A 35 7.38 19.08 7.81
CA MET A 35 8.41 18.54 6.95
C MET A 35 8.40 19.25 5.58
N GLN A 36 9.55 19.34 4.96
CA GLN A 36 9.65 19.71 3.55
C GLN A 36 9.27 18.51 2.69
N VAL A 37 8.03 18.52 2.17
CA VAL A 37 7.47 17.36 1.47
C VAL A 37 7.68 17.47 -0.04
N TRP A 38 8.24 16.41 -0.61
CA TRP A 38 8.38 16.21 -2.04
C TRP A 38 7.41 15.11 -2.49
N ALA A 39 6.48 15.48 -3.37
CA ALA A 39 5.57 14.55 -4.01
C ALA A 39 6.22 13.96 -5.27
N GLY A 40 6.60 12.70 -5.21
CA GLY A 40 7.12 11.94 -6.36
C GLY A 40 5.98 11.54 -7.28
N VAL A 41 5.93 12.13 -8.47
CA VAL A 41 4.85 11.95 -9.45
C VAL A 41 5.39 11.77 -10.85
N ARG A 42 4.65 11.10 -11.75
CA ARG A 42 4.92 11.10 -13.18
C ARG A 42 4.35 12.37 -13.81
N LYS A 43 4.85 12.77 -14.97
CA LYS A 43 4.33 13.93 -15.73
C LYS A 43 2.82 13.86 -15.97
N SER A 44 2.30 12.66 -16.20
CA SER A 44 0.86 12.40 -16.45
C SER A 44 0.02 12.21 -15.17
N SER A 45 0.63 12.28 -13.98
CA SER A 45 -0.08 12.03 -12.73
C SER A 45 -1.10 13.12 -12.42
N SER A 46 -2.31 12.73 -12.00
CA SER A 46 -3.30 13.67 -11.48
C SER A 46 -2.80 14.29 -10.18
N ARG A 47 -2.95 15.60 -10.07
CA ARG A 47 -2.63 16.35 -8.84
C ARG A 47 -3.86 16.68 -7.99
N ARG A 48 -4.98 15.98 -8.23
CA ARG A 48 -6.28 16.26 -7.60
C ARG A 48 -6.20 16.35 -6.07
N TYR A 49 -5.36 15.54 -5.44
CA TYR A 49 -5.19 15.48 -3.98
C TYR A 49 -3.91 16.16 -3.50
N LEU A 50 -3.17 16.86 -4.37
CA LEU A 50 -1.89 17.49 -4.09
C LEU A 50 -1.99 19.00 -4.37
N GLN A 51 -2.93 19.66 -3.68
CA GLN A 51 -3.27 21.08 -3.93
C GLN A 51 -2.60 22.05 -2.96
N ASP A 52 -2.04 21.59 -1.84
CA ASP A 52 -1.36 22.44 -0.87
C ASP A 52 -0.10 23.06 -1.51
N THR A 53 0.03 24.37 -1.42
CA THR A 53 1.12 25.14 -2.06
C THR A 53 2.50 24.87 -1.46
N ARG A 54 2.57 24.26 -0.29
CA ARG A 54 3.83 23.83 0.37
C ARG A 54 4.42 22.58 -0.26
N ILE A 55 3.64 21.84 -1.06
CA ILE A 55 4.10 20.61 -1.72
C ILE A 55 5.10 20.95 -2.80
N ARG A 56 6.29 20.37 -2.73
CA ARG A 56 7.26 20.35 -3.81
C ARG A 56 7.06 19.11 -4.67
N PHE A 57 7.34 19.22 -5.95
CA PHE A 57 7.15 18.09 -6.87
C PHE A 57 8.51 17.57 -7.36
N ALA A 58 8.68 16.26 -7.32
CA ALA A 58 9.76 15.55 -7.98
C ALA A 58 9.15 14.71 -9.11
N GLU A 59 9.49 15.01 -10.36
CA GLU A 59 9.11 14.15 -11.47
C GLU A 59 9.98 12.89 -11.47
N LEU A 60 9.38 11.72 -11.32
CA LEU A 60 10.07 10.44 -11.26
C LEU A 60 9.33 9.42 -12.14
N ASP A 61 10.02 8.93 -13.15
CA ASP A 61 9.49 7.93 -14.09
C ASP A 61 10.11 6.56 -13.82
N PHE A 62 9.39 5.74 -13.07
CA PHE A 62 9.83 4.39 -12.72
C PHE A 62 9.71 3.37 -13.87
N THR A 63 9.16 3.76 -15.02
CA THR A 63 9.03 2.88 -16.21
C THR A 63 10.26 2.89 -17.09
N ASP A 64 11.13 3.87 -16.92
CA ASP A 64 12.37 4.08 -17.67
C ASP A 64 13.53 4.34 -16.69
N SER A 65 14.46 3.40 -16.60
CA SER A 65 15.59 3.46 -15.66
C SER A 65 16.56 4.62 -15.94
N ASP A 66 16.82 4.90 -17.21
CA ASP A 66 17.78 5.93 -17.62
C ASP A 66 17.20 7.32 -17.33
N ARG A 67 15.93 7.48 -17.66
CA ARG A 67 15.19 8.71 -17.35
C ARG A 67 15.06 8.94 -15.85
N LEU A 68 14.79 7.90 -15.07
CA LEU A 68 14.77 7.99 -13.61
C LEU A 68 16.12 8.46 -13.07
N GLU A 69 17.23 7.92 -13.58
CA GLU A 69 18.56 8.32 -13.18
C GLU A 69 18.86 9.79 -13.50
N GLU A 70 18.51 10.25 -14.69
CA GLU A 70 18.65 11.66 -15.09
C GLU A 70 17.85 12.60 -14.17
N GLN A 71 16.60 12.23 -13.88
CA GLN A 71 15.72 12.97 -12.98
C GLN A 71 16.30 13.07 -11.56
N LEU A 72 16.84 11.96 -11.03
CA LEU A 72 17.48 11.94 -9.72
C LEU A 72 18.81 12.70 -9.70
N LYS A 73 19.62 12.65 -10.75
CA LYS A 73 20.84 13.48 -10.90
C LYS A 73 20.51 14.97 -10.87
N LYS A 74 19.50 15.36 -11.66
CA LYS A 74 19.03 16.76 -11.69
C LYS A 74 18.56 17.20 -10.31
N HIS A 75 17.70 16.41 -9.67
CA HIS A 75 17.20 16.70 -8.32
C HIS A 75 18.35 16.86 -7.32
N LYS A 76 19.34 15.96 -7.37
CA LYS A 76 20.51 16.01 -6.49
C LYS A 76 21.29 17.32 -6.63
N LEU A 77 21.49 17.79 -7.87
CA LEU A 77 22.24 19.04 -8.15
C LEU A 77 21.47 20.28 -7.64
N GLU A 78 20.15 20.29 -7.78
CA GLU A 78 19.33 21.46 -7.45
C GLU A 78 18.95 21.50 -5.95
N HIS A 79 18.74 20.35 -5.32
CA HIS A 79 18.07 20.26 -4.01
C HIS A 79 18.80 19.34 -3.00
N GLY A 80 19.79 18.58 -3.44
CA GLY A 80 20.45 17.56 -2.63
C GLY A 80 19.63 16.27 -2.50
N GLY A 81 19.84 15.54 -1.41
CA GLY A 81 19.10 14.32 -1.09
C GLY A 81 17.90 14.57 -0.18
N TRP A 82 17.15 13.51 0.10
CA TRP A 82 16.07 13.48 1.09
C TRP A 82 16.54 12.77 2.36
N ASP A 83 16.07 13.24 3.52
CA ASP A 83 16.32 12.56 4.79
C ASP A 83 15.52 11.26 4.88
N TYR A 84 14.29 11.27 4.36
CA TYR A 84 13.36 10.15 4.38
C TYR A 84 12.76 9.94 2.99
N ILE A 85 12.59 8.68 2.62
CA ILE A 85 11.86 8.30 1.40
C ILE A 85 10.76 7.33 1.80
N ILE A 86 9.51 7.66 1.47
CA ILE A 86 8.36 6.75 1.62
C ILE A 86 7.99 6.25 0.22
N HIS A 87 8.36 5.01 -0.07
CA HIS A 87 8.13 4.40 -1.37
C HIS A 87 6.77 3.69 -1.39
N CYS A 88 5.77 4.43 -1.85
CA CYS A 88 4.39 3.97 -2.03
C CYS A 88 4.04 3.80 -3.52
N ALA A 89 4.97 4.10 -4.43
CA ALA A 89 4.76 3.85 -5.85
C ALA A 89 4.68 2.35 -6.12
N GLY A 90 3.75 1.99 -6.98
CA GLY A 90 3.54 0.62 -7.41
C GLY A 90 2.22 0.48 -8.17
N VAL A 91 2.05 -0.65 -8.83
CA VAL A 91 0.84 -0.99 -9.57
C VAL A 91 0.04 -2.04 -8.83
N THR A 92 -1.27 -1.82 -8.71
CA THR A 92 -2.21 -2.74 -8.04
C THR A 92 -3.18 -3.38 -9.05
N LYS A 93 -3.21 -2.89 -10.30
CA LYS A 93 -4.05 -3.40 -11.40
C LYS A 93 -3.24 -3.30 -12.69
N CYS A 94 -3.09 -4.41 -13.37
CA CYS A 94 -2.40 -4.51 -14.67
C CYS A 94 -3.20 -5.35 -15.63
N LEU A 95 -2.96 -5.16 -16.94
CA LEU A 95 -3.46 -6.03 -18.00
C LEU A 95 -2.68 -7.33 -18.05
N ASP A 96 -1.36 -7.22 -18.02
CA ASP A 96 -0.47 -8.37 -18.02
C ASP A 96 0.10 -8.59 -16.60
N LYS A 97 0.25 -9.86 -16.23
CA LYS A 97 0.84 -10.22 -14.93
C LYS A 97 2.30 -9.83 -14.83
N ALA A 98 3.02 -9.81 -15.96
CA ALA A 98 4.41 -9.35 -16.01
C ALA A 98 4.55 -7.88 -15.61
N ASP A 99 3.54 -7.04 -15.88
CA ASP A 99 3.56 -5.63 -15.53
C ASP A 99 3.63 -5.39 -14.01
N PHE A 100 3.16 -6.36 -13.19
CA PHE A 100 3.35 -6.25 -11.74
C PHE A 100 4.82 -6.37 -11.34
N GLU A 101 5.57 -7.27 -11.97
CA GLU A 101 7.02 -7.39 -11.72
C GLU A 101 7.75 -6.12 -12.15
N ILE A 102 7.44 -5.60 -13.33
CA ILE A 102 8.05 -4.38 -13.85
C ILE A 102 7.72 -3.18 -12.96
N GLY A 103 6.44 -2.98 -12.64
CA GLY A 103 5.97 -1.78 -11.93
C GLY A 103 6.19 -1.82 -10.42
N ASN A 104 6.42 -2.99 -9.81
CA ASN A 104 6.66 -3.12 -8.38
C ASN A 104 8.13 -3.50 -8.10
N TYR A 105 8.58 -4.68 -8.52
CA TYR A 105 9.92 -5.18 -8.18
C TYR A 105 11.03 -4.43 -8.91
N TRP A 106 11.03 -4.44 -10.25
CA TRP A 106 12.10 -3.80 -11.03
C TRP A 106 12.15 -2.30 -10.80
N ALA A 107 10.99 -1.64 -10.74
CA ALA A 107 10.90 -0.21 -10.43
C ALA A 107 11.51 0.12 -9.06
N THR A 108 11.18 -0.64 -8.02
CA THR A 108 11.73 -0.46 -6.67
C THR A 108 13.24 -0.72 -6.65
N ARG A 109 13.69 -1.81 -7.27
CA ARG A 109 15.09 -2.19 -7.33
C ARG A 109 15.94 -1.12 -8.05
N HIS A 110 15.55 -0.70 -9.25
CA HIS A 110 16.26 0.33 -10.01
C HIS A 110 16.33 1.65 -9.26
N PHE A 111 15.24 2.01 -8.56
CA PHE A 111 15.22 3.22 -7.72
C PHE A 111 16.27 3.15 -6.61
N ILE A 112 16.30 2.07 -5.86
CA ILE A 112 17.25 1.86 -4.77
C ILE A 112 18.70 1.83 -5.28
N GLU A 113 18.99 1.06 -6.35
CA GLU A 113 20.32 0.99 -6.97
C GLU A 113 20.79 2.37 -7.45
N THR A 114 19.90 3.17 -8.02
CA THR A 114 20.21 4.53 -8.47
C THR A 114 20.46 5.47 -7.29
N LEU A 115 19.67 5.39 -6.22
CA LEU A 115 19.92 6.17 -4.99
C LEU A 115 21.31 5.85 -4.40
N MET A 116 21.69 4.58 -4.37
CA MET A 116 23.02 4.15 -3.89
C MET A 116 24.14 4.68 -4.79
N ARG A 117 24.03 4.49 -6.11
CA ARG A 117 25.01 4.95 -7.09
C ARG A 117 25.21 6.47 -7.04
N LEU A 118 24.13 7.20 -6.84
CA LEU A 118 24.15 8.65 -6.72
C LEU A 118 24.48 9.15 -5.31
N LYS A 119 24.75 8.27 -4.34
CA LYS A 119 24.97 8.66 -2.93
C LYS A 119 23.83 9.53 -2.37
N MET A 120 22.59 9.10 -2.61
CA MET A 120 21.35 9.73 -2.15
C MET A 120 20.56 8.80 -1.21
N VAL A 121 21.24 7.83 -0.59
CA VAL A 121 20.61 6.93 0.38
C VAL A 121 20.04 7.77 1.53
N PRO A 122 18.74 7.66 1.84
CA PRO A 122 18.13 8.43 2.93
C PRO A 122 18.54 7.88 4.30
N LYS A 123 18.25 8.59 5.37
CA LYS A 123 18.36 8.09 6.75
C LYS A 123 17.42 6.92 7.01
N GLN A 124 16.26 6.90 6.32
CA GLN A 124 15.31 5.79 6.36
C GLN A 124 14.52 5.73 5.05
N PHE A 125 14.40 4.52 4.52
CA PHE A 125 13.60 4.18 3.34
C PHE A 125 12.39 3.33 3.79
N VAL A 126 11.21 3.89 3.75
CA VAL A 126 9.97 3.19 4.09
C VAL A 126 9.37 2.58 2.83
N TYR A 127 9.18 1.27 2.81
CA TYR A 127 8.55 0.55 1.72
C TYR A 127 7.12 0.13 2.09
N ILE A 128 6.15 0.57 1.32
CA ILE A 128 4.75 0.14 1.49
C ILE A 128 4.54 -1.15 0.69
N SER A 129 4.56 -2.27 1.40
CA SER A 129 4.28 -3.61 0.89
C SER A 129 2.80 -3.97 1.05
N SER A 130 2.48 -5.21 1.36
CA SER A 130 1.11 -5.72 1.57
C SER A 130 1.12 -7.05 2.33
N LEU A 131 0.09 -7.32 3.12
CA LEU A 131 -0.14 -8.66 3.67
C LEU A 131 -0.28 -9.75 2.59
N SER A 132 -0.62 -9.37 1.36
CA SER A 132 -0.74 -10.28 0.21
C SER A 132 0.54 -11.07 -0.12
N VAL A 133 1.71 -10.66 0.40
CA VAL A 133 2.97 -11.41 0.26
C VAL A 133 2.92 -12.78 0.95
N PHE A 134 2.06 -12.95 1.95
CA PHE A 134 1.93 -14.22 2.67
C PHE A 134 0.96 -15.20 2.00
N GLY A 135 -0.03 -14.71 1.24
CA GLY A 135 -1.02 -15.57 0.58
C GLY A 135 -1.88 -16.38 1.55
N PRO A 136 -2.50 -17.48 1.09
CA PRO A 136 -3.50 -18.25 1.86
C PRO A 136 -2.84 -19.24 2.84
N ILE A 137 -2.21 -18.71 3.89
CA ILE A 137 -1.63 -19.52 4.98
C ILE A 137 -2.52 -19.47 6.23
N ARG A 138 -2.32 -20.40 7.17
CA ARG A 138 -3.06 -20.51 8.44
C ARG A 138 -4.59 -20.56 8.28
N GLU A 139 -5.08 -21.09 7.14
CA GLU A 139 -6.51 -21.22 6.85
C GLU A 139 -7.21 -22.38 7.55
N LYS A 140 -6.49 -23.21 8.32
CA LYS A 140 -7.04 -24.32 9.07
C LYS A 140 -7.42 -23.92 10.50
N ASP A 141 -6.53 -23.24 11.16
CA ASP A 141 -6.61 -22.82 12.56
C ASP A 141 -7.01 -21.35 12.74
N TYR A 142 -6.94 -20.56 11.67
CA TYR A 142 -7.23 -19.11 11.69
C TYR A 142 -6.39 -18.34 12.70
N SER A 143 -5.19 -18.83 13.02
CA SER A 143 -4.26 -18.07 13.83
C SER A 143 -3.70 -16.87 13.05
N PRO A 144 -3.30 -15.76 13.73
CA PRO A 144 -2.70 -14.61 13.08
C PRO A 144 -1.42 -14.98 12.32
N ILE A 145 -1.25 -14.41 11.13
CA ILE A 145 -0.02 -14.49 10.34
C ILE A 145 1.03 -13.66 11.09
N CYS A 146 2.21 -14.23 11.33
CA CYS A 146 3.30 -13.59 12.06
C CYS A 146 4.58 -13.48 11.20
N GLU A 147 5.54 -12.70 11.66
CA GLU A 147 6.79 -12.41 10.92
C GLU A 147 7.61 -13.67 10.60
N GLN A 148 7.48 -14.71 11.42
CA GLN A 148 8.20 -15.98 11.27
C GLN A 148 7.58 -16.92 10.22
N ASP A 149 6.37 -16.60 9.75
CA ASP A 149 5.72 -17.40 8.72
C ASP A 149 6.44 -17.26 7.37
N VAL A 150 6.46 -18.34 6.62
CA VAL A 150 7.04 -18.35 5.28
C VAL A 150 6.05 -17.75 4.28
N PRO A 151 6.38 -16.67 3.57
CA PRO A 151 5.54 -16.10 2.55
C PRO A 151 5.21 -17.08 1.43
N ARG A 152 3.94 -17.14 1.00
CA ARG A 152 3.46 -18.00 -0.10
C ARG A 152 2.41 -17.26 -0.94
N PRO A 153 2.77 -16.15 -1.60
CA PRO A 153 1.83 -15.39 -2.39
C PRO A 153 1.25 -16.23 -3.52
N ASN A 154 -0.03 -16.02 -3.80
CA ASN A 154 -0.72 -16.72 -4.88
C ASN A 154 -1.27 -15.77 -5.97
N THR A 155 -1.03 -14.47 -5.84
CA THR A 155 -1.38 -13.44 -6.81
C THR A 155 -0.12 -12.83 -7.42
N ALA A 156 -0.19 -12.35 -8.68
CA ALA A 156 0.94 -11.69 -9.32
C ALA A 156 1.38 -10.43 -8.57
N TYR A 157 0.42 -9.68 -8.01
CA TYR A 157 0.71 -8.55 -7.14
C TYR A 157 1.48 -8.97 -5.88
N GLY A 158 1.01 -9.99 -5.15
CA GLY A 158 1.67 -10.47 -3.94
C GLY A 158 3.09 -10.98 -4.21
N VAL A 159 3.30 -11.70 -5.34
CA VAL A 159 4.62 -12.17 -5.79
C VAL A 159 5.56 -10.98 -6.03
N SER A 160 5.14 -9.99 -6.81
CA SER A 160 5.98 -8.83 -7.12
C SER A 160 6.36 -8.00 -5.88
N LYS A 161 5.44 -7.91 -4.91
CA LYS A 161 5.73 -7.26 -3.62
C LYS A 161 6.72 -8.07 -2.78
N LEU A 162 6.59 -9.40 -2.77
CA LEU A 162 7.53 -10.29 -2.07
C LEU A 162 8.94 -10.16 -2.66
N HIS A 163 9.10 -10.19 -3.98
CA HIS A 163 10.41 -10.02 -4.61
C HIS A 163 11.08 -8.69 -4.21
N SER A 164 10.29 -7.62 -4.07
CA SER A 164 10.82 -6.34 -3.57
C SER A 164 11.29 -6.43 -2.12
N GLU A 165 10.54 -7.13 -1.24
CA GLU A 165 10.95 -7.35 0.15
C GLU A 165 12.20 -8.22 0.24
N GLU A 166 12.27 -9.31 -0.52
CA GLU A 166 13.44 -10.19 -0.59
C GLU A 166 14.68 -9.42 -1.04
N TYR A 167 14.54 -8.56 -2.05
CA TYR A 167 15.63 -7.69 -2.48
C TYR A 167 16.10 -6.76 -1.34
N LEU A 168 15.19 -6.09 -0.65
CA LEU A 168 15.51 -5.25 0.51
C LEU A 168 16.23 -6.05 1.61
N HIS A 169 15.80 -7.28 1.89
CA HIS A 169 16.43 -8.15 2.89
C HIS A 169 17.88 -8.56 2.52
N THR A 170 18.23 -8.58 1.24
CA THR A 170 19.64 -8.82 0.83
C THR A 170 20.57 -7.65 1.15
N MET A 171 20.02 -6.45 1.39
CA MET A 171 20.79 -5.21 1.55
C MET A 171 21.14 -4.93 3.01
N LYS A 172 22.32 -5.38 3.45
CA LYS A 172 22.75 -5.33 4.87
C LYS A 172 22.84 -3.90 5.45
N ASP A 173 23.26 -2.93 4.65
CA ASP A 173 23.53 -1.56 5.11
C ASP A 173 22.47 -0.54 4.65
N PHE A 174 21.45 -0.99 3.93
CA PHE A 174 20.39 -0.10 3.47
C PHE A 174 19.32 0.10 4.58
N PRO A 175 18.94 1.35 4.93
CA PRO A 175 18.12 1.66 6.09
C PRO A 175 16.61 1.52 5.78
N TYR A 176 16.14 0.34 5.41
CA TYR A 176 14.74 0.10 5.07
C TYR A 176 13.84 -0.18 6.28
N VAL A 177 12.57 0.15 6.14
CA VAL A 177 11.45 -0.37 6.96
C VAL A 177 10.33 -0.78 6.02
N ILE A 178 9.73 -1.93 6.25
CA ILE A 178 8.65 -2.50 5.42
C ILE A 178 7.35 -2.45 6.21
N PHE A 179 6.30 -1.89 5.60
CA PHE A 179 4.94 -1.98 6.12
C PHE A 179 4.10 -2.91 5.25
N ARG A 180 3.43 -3.87 5.88
CA ARG A 180 2.55 -4.88 5.26
C ARG A 180 1.11 -4.63 5.68
N PRO A 181 0.44 -3.58 5.16
CA PRO A 181 -0.94 -3.32 5.52
C PRO A 181 -1.88 -4.42 5.04
N THR A 182 -2.96 -4.58 5.77
CA THR A 182 -4.14 -5.37 5.39
C THR A 182 -4.98 -4.60 4.37
N GLY A 183 -6.28 -4.83 4.30
CA GLY A 183 -7.18 -4.05 3.49
C GLY A 183 -7.24 -2.59 3.95
N VAL A 184 -6.61 -1.68 3.23
CA VAL A 184 -6.60 -0.25 3.57
C VAL A 184 -7.88 0.39 3.06
N TYR A 185 -8.66 1.02 3.95
CA TYR A 185 -9.89 1.72 3.59
C TYR A 185 -9.85 3.19 4.00
N GLY A 186 -10.74 3.98 3.46
CA GLY A 186 -10.90 5.40 3.79
C GLY A 186 -11.26 6.27 2.59
N PRO A 187 -11.34 7.61 2.77
CA PRO A 187 -11.60 8.54 1.67
C PRO A 187 -10.58 8.37 0.53
N ARG A 188 -11.01 8.51 -0.73
CA ARG A 188 -10.22 8.33 -1.97
C ARG A 188 -9.98 6.87 -2.37
N GLU A 189 -10.35 5.90 -1.54
CA GLU A 189 -10.30 4.48 -1.88
C GLU A 189 -11.52 4.11 -2.75
N ARG A 190 -11.34 3.21 -3.73
CA ARG A 190 -12.39 2.91 -4.73
C ARG A 190 -13.07 1.57 -4.53
N ASP A 191 -12.35 0.53 -4.10
CA ASP A 191 -12.89 -0.82 -4.06
C ASP A 191 -13.91 -0.98 -2.91
N TYR A 192 -13.61 -0.42 -1.72
CA TYR A 192 -14.58 -0.38 -0.59
C TYR A 192 -15.68 0.64 -0.80
N PHE A 193 -15.40 1.73 -1.53
CA PHE A 193 -16.42 2.67 -1.94
C PHE A 193 -17.47 2.01 -2.85
N LEU A 194 -17.05 1.17 -3.80
CA LEU A 194 -17.99 0.41 -4.64
C LEU A 194 -18.83 -0.57 -3.83
N MET A 195 -18.27 -1.15 -2.76
CA MET A 195 -19.06 -1.98 -1.84
C MET A 195 -20.12 -1.14 -1.10
N ALA A 196 -19.76 0.03 -0.60
CA ALA A 196 -20.70 0.94 0.05
C ALA A 196 -21.80 1.40 -0.92
N GLU A 197 -21.45 1.70 -2.17
CA GLU A 197 -22.40 2.04 -3.22
C GLU A 197 -23.36 0.89 -3.53
N SER A 198 -22.86 -0.35 -3.57
CA SER A 198 -23.68 -1.55 -3.74
C SER A 198 -24.68 -1.71 -2.60
N ILE A 199 -24.24 -1.52 -1.35
CA ILE A 199 -25.09 -1.56 -0.16
C ILE A 199 -26.15 -0.44 -0.19
N ALA A 200 -25.76 0.77 -0.58
CA ALA A 200 -26.69 1.88 -0.76
C ALA A 200 -27.75 1.59 -1.84
N ARG A 201 -27.41 0.76 -2.84
CA ARG A 201 -28.34 0.23 -3.87
C ARG A 201 -29.05 -1.07 -3.45
N HIS A 202 -29.07 -1.37 -2.17
CA HIS A 202 -29.76 -2.52 -1.59
C HIS A 202 -29.16 -3.90 -1.92
N VAL A 203 -27.89 -3.98 -2.34
CA VAL A 203 -27.23 -5.24 -2.69
C VAL A 203 -25.99 -5.45 -1.83
N ASP A 204 -25.96 -6.59 -1.13
CA ASP A 204 -24.80 -7.03 -0.35
C ASP A 204 -24.30 -8.37 -0.87
N PHE A 205 -23.07 -8.38 -1.39
CA PHE A 205 -22.44 -9.52 -2.02
C PHE A 205 -21.34 -10.12 -1.13
N ALA A 206 -21.33 -11.46 -1.00
CA ALA A 206 -20.24 -12.20 -0.35
C ALA A 206 -19.73 -13.35 -1.24
N ALA A 207 -18.45 -13.70 -1.10
CA ALA A 207 -17.81 -14.78 -1.83
C ALA A 207 -17.69 -16.05 -0.97
N GLY A 208 -18.33 -17.16 -1.41
CA GLY A 208 -18.28 -18.44 -0.74
C GLY A 208 -19.09 -18.51 0.57
N PHE A 209 -19.23 -19.71 1.09
CA PHE A 209 -20.05 -20.02 2.27
C PHE A 209 -19.21 -20.35 3.51
N ARG A 210 -17.87 -20.40 3.36
CA ARG A 210 -16.98 -20.73 4.47
C ARG A 210 -16.63 -19.47 5.25
N ARG A 211 -16.28 -19.64 6.51
CA ARG A 211 -15.75 -18.58 7.37
C ARG A 211 -14.57 -17.87 6.69
N GLN A 212 -14.58 -16.58 6.75
CA GLN A 212 -13.46 -15.70 6.40
C GLN A 212 -13.22 -14.75 7.55
N ASP A 213 -11.98 -14.66 7.97
CA ASP A 213 -11.50 -13.73 8.97
C ASP A 213 -10.70 -12.66 8.22
N ILE A 214 -11.22 -11.45 8.21
CA ILE A 214 -10.69 -10.32 7.44
C ILE A 214 -10.25 -9.25 8.42
N THR A 215 -9.17 -8.56 8.12
CA THR A 215 -8.67 -7.42 8.87
C THR A 215 -8.57 -6.19 7.98
N PHE A 216 -8.71 -5.03 8.58
CA PHE A 216 -8.65 -3.76 7.87
C PHE A 216 -7.72 -2.79 8.59
N VAL A 217 -7.35 -1.70 7.91
CA VAL A 217 -6.71 -0.55 8.52
C VAL A 217 -7.24 0.73 7.88
N TYR A 218 -7.59 1.70 8.70
CA TYR A 218 -7.94 3.02 8.19
C TYR A 218 -6.68 3.72 7.67
N VAL A 219 -6.81 4.42 6.55
CA VAL A 219 -5.64 5.01 5.86
C VAL A 219 -4.83 5.94 6.76
N LYS A 220 -5.48 6.71 7.64
CA LYS A 220 -4.75 7.61 8.55
C LYS A 220 -3.98 6.86 9.62
N ASP A 221 -4.44 5.70 10.06
CA ASP A 221 -3.74 4.86 11.03
C ASP A 221 -2.50 4.21 10.41
N LEU A 222 -2.61 3.74 9.14
CA LEU A 222 -1.42 3.33 8.38
C LEU A 222 -0.41 4.46 8.25
N VAL A 223 -0.86 5.66 7.92
CA VAL A 223 -0.02 6.86 7.81
C VAL A 223 0.65 7.19 9.15
N GLN A 224 -0.10 7.13 10.25
CA GLN A 224 0.44 7.30 11.59
C GLN A 224 1.55 6.28 11.88
N ALA A 225 1.34 4.99 11.59
CA ALA A 225 2.34 3.95 11.78
C ALA A 225 3.65 4.25 11.03
N VAL A 226 3.55 4.71 9.78
CA VAL A 226 4.69 5.10 8.95
C VAL A 226 5.48 6.24 9.60
N TYR A 227 4.81 7.29 10.04
CA TYR A 227 5.50 8.44 10.66
C TYR A 227 6.05 8.12 12.05
N LEU A 228 5.41 7.25 12.82
CA LEU A 228 5.98 6.74 14.09
C LEU A 228 7.32 6.02 13.86
N ALA A 229 7.44 5.22 12.79
CA ALA A 229 8.72 4.60 12.45
C ALA A 229 9.79 5.63 12.05
N ILE A 230 9.41 6.71 11.35
CA ILE A 230 10.30 7.81 11.01
C ILE A 230 10.76 8.56 12.26
N GLU A 231 9.86 8.86 13.17
CA GLU A 231 10.16 9.54 14.43
C GLU A 231 11.11 8.72 15.32
N LYS A 232 10.90 7.41 15.37
CA LYS A 232 11.72 6.47 16.13
C LYS A 232 12.98 6.00 15.41
N GLN A 233 13.18 6.40 14.15
CA GLN A 233 14.33 6.05 13.31
C GLN A 233 14.57 4.53 13.21
N VAL A 234 13.50 3.76 13.16
CA VAL A 234 13.57 2.30 13.06
C VAL A 234 14.06 1.90 11.68
N VAL A 235 15.00 0.95 11.61
CA VAL A 235 15.53 0.42 10.34
C VAL A 235 15.61 -1.11 10.36
N ARG A 236 15.55 -1.72 9.19
CA ARG A 236 15.63 -3.17 8.96
C ARG A 236 14.58 -3.97 9.75
N ARG A 237 13.37 -3.46 9.74
CA ARG A 237 12.18 -4.08 10.35
C ARG A 237 11.06 -4.20 9.33
N ALA A 238 10.18 -5.15 9.56
CA ALA A 238 8.94 -5.31 8.80
C ALA A 238 7.77 -5.39 9.78
N TYR A 239 6.66 -4.71 9.48
CA TYR A 239 5.49 -4.66 10.35
C TYR A 239 4.22 -4.97 9.57
N PHE A 240 3.37 -5.81 10.14
CA PHE A 240 1.98 -5.86 9.74
C PHE A 240 1.22 -4.66 10.29
N VAL A 241 0.23 -4.19 9.53
CA VAL A 241 -0.60 -3.06 9.96
C VAL A 241 -2.06 -3.39 9.76
N SER A 242 -2.81 -3.42 10.85
CA SER A 242 -4.27 -3.51 10.89
C SER A 242 -4.79 -2.69 12.07
N ASP A 243 -6.11 -2.61 12.22
CA ASP A 243 -6.77 -2.00 13.38
C ASP A 243 -6.84 -2.93 14.60
N GLY A 244 -6.21 -4.11 14.54
CA GLY A 244 -6.22 -5.11 15.61
C GLY A 244 -7.52 -5.92 15.74
N HIS A 245 -8.54 -5.62 14.95
CA HIS A 245 -9.82 -6.31 14.96
C HIS A 245 -9.97 -7.32 13.83
N VAL A 246 -10.74 -8.37 14.08
CA VAL A 246 -11.06 -9.40 13.10
C VAL A 246 -12.53 -9.32 12.73
N TYR A 247 -12.80 -9.24 11.44
CA TYR A 247 -14.13 -9.09 10.89
C TYR A 247 -14.51 -10.32 10.05
N SER A 248 -15.75 -10.75 10.14
CA SER A 248 -16.29 -11.65 9.11
C SER A 248 -16.59 -10.88 7.82
N SER A 249 -16.73 -11.59 6.71
CA SER A 249 -17.12 -10.96 5.43
C SER A 249 -18.43 -10.18 5.51
N ARG A 250 -19.33 -10.52 6.46
CA ARG A 250 -20.62 -9.82 6.67
C ARG A 250 -20.51 -8.69 7.68
N THR A 251 -19.65 -8.80 8.68
CA THR A 251 -19.50 -7.75 9.70
C THR A 251 -19.16 -6.40 9.07
N PHE A 252 -18.24 -6.38 8.10
CA PHE A 252 -17.85 -5.15 7.42
C PHE A 252 -19.01 -4.54 6.62
N SER A 253 -19.80 -5.37 5.89
CA SER A 253 -20.98 -4.89 5.17
C SER A 253 -22.08 -4.42 6.12
N ASP A 254 -22.25 -5.05 7.29
CA ASP A 254 -23.20 -4.63 8.30
C ASP A 254 -22.84 -3.28 8.94
N LEU A 255 -21.53 -3.02 9.15
CA LEU A 255 -21.05 -1.72 9.61
C LEU A 255 -21.34 -0.62 8.58
N ILE A 256 -21.03 -0.86 7.30
CA ILE A 256 -21.36 0.10 6.23
C ILE A 256 -22.88 0.33 6.16
N ARG A 257 -23.67 -0.73 6.24
CA ARG A 257 -25.14 -0.63 6.25
C ARG A 257 -25.65 0.24 7.39
N LYS A 258 -25.10 0.07 8.59
CA LYS A 258 -25.45 0.86 9.77
C LYS A 258 -25.20 2.35 9.54
N GLU A 259 -24.05 2.71 9.01
CA GLU A 259 -23.66 4.09 8.70
C GLU A 259 -24.54 4.71 7.58
N LEU A 260 -25.06 3.90 6.67
CA LEU A 260 -26.00 4.33 5.63
C LEU A 260 -27.47 4.41 6.10
N GLY A 261 -27.73 4.32 7.41
CA GLY A 261 -29.10 4.42 7.96
C GLY A 261 -29.91 3.12 7.87
N ASN A 262 -29.24 1.97 7.83
CA ASN A 262 -29.85 0.63 7.81
C ASN A 262 -30.79 0.38 6.62
N PRO A 263 -30.42 0.62 5.37
CA PRO A 263 -31.25 0.27 4.23
C PRO A 263 -31.60 -1.23 4.25
N TRP A 264 -32.75 -1.60 3.69
CA TRP A 264 -33.05 -3.00 3.45
C TRP A 264 -32.09 -3.57 2.43
N LEU A 265 -31.71 -4.88 2.55
CA LEU A 265 -30.70 -5.49 1.70
C LEU A 265 -31.16 -6.83 1.13
N ILE A 266 -30.87 -7.05 -0.14
CA ILE A 266 -30.83 -8.37 -0.75
C ILE A 266 -29.40 -8.90 -0.62
N ARG A 267 -29.23 -9.99 0.11
CA ARG A 267 -27.93 -10.61 0.37
C ARG A 267 -27.68 -11.78 -0.55
N PHE A 268 -26.62 -11.68 -1.35
CA PHE A 268 -26.16 -12.73 -2.22
C PHE A 268 -24.86 -13.34 -1.70
N THR A 269 -24.79 -14.67 -1.73
CA THR A 269 -23.52 -15.37 -1.54
C THR A 269 -23.21 -16.17 -2.80
N CYS A 270 -22.15 -15.77 -3.50
CA CYS A 270 -21.74 -16.45 -4.73
C CYS A 270 -20.89 -17.68 -4.42
N PRO A 271 -21.25 -18.87 -4.91
CA PRO A 271 -20.38 -20.05 -4.82
C PRO A 271 -19.04 -19.76 -5.47
N LEU A 272 -17.92 -20.20 -4.83
CA LEU A 272 -16.56 -19.92 -5.33
C LEU A 272 -16.32 -20.49 -6.73
N ALA A 273 -16.95 -21.62 -7.09
CA ALA A 273 -16.85 -22.18 -8.44
C ALA A 273 -17.43 -21.23 -9.50
N LEU A 274 -18.63 -20.68 -9.24
CA LEU A 274 -19.28 -19.72 -10.12
C LEU A 274 -18.47 -18.41 -10.20
N LEU A 275 -17.99 -17.89 -9.06
CA LEU A 275 -17.15 -16.70 -9.00
C LEU A 275 -15.87 -16.87 -9.83
N LYS A 276 -15.25 -18.07 -9.83
CA LYS A 276 -14.07 -18.38 -10.65
C LYS A 276 -14.38 -18.27 -12.15
N VAL A 277 -15.52 -18.86 -12.57
CA VAL A 277 -15.94 -18.78 -13.98
C VAL A 277 -16.22 -17.34 -14.40
N ILE A 278 -16.96 -16.59 -13.58
CA ILE A 278 -17.26 -15.17 -13.85
C ILE A 278 -15.96 -14.36 -13.94
N SER A 279 -15.02 -14.58 -13.00
CA SER A 279 -13.73 -13.88 -13.02
C SER A 279 -12.90 -14.20 -14.25
N PHE A 280 -12.89 -15.47 -14.70
CA PHE A 280 -12.20 -15.90 -15.92
C PHE A 280 -12.81 -15.24 -17.15
N VAL A 281 -14.13 -15.26 -17.30
CA VAL A 281 -14.83 -14.65 -18.45
C VAL A 281 -14.60 -13.14 -18.45
N ALA A 282 -14.76 -12.47 -17.30
CA ALA A 282 -14.58 -11.01 -17.19
C ALA A 282 -13.14 -10.60 -17.53
N GLU A 283 -12.13 -11.36 -17.10
CA GLU A 283 -10.72 -11.11 -17.44
C GLU A 283 -10.48 -11.22 -18.95
N ASN A 284 -10.97 -12.29 -19.58
CA ASN A 284 -10.77 -12.50 -21.03
C ASN A 284 -11.53 -11.48 -21.89
N VAL A 285 -12.77 -11.15 -21.52
CA VAL A 285 -13.54 -10.10 -22.21
C VAL A 285 -12.85 -8.75 -22.10
N ALA A 286 -12.39 -8.35 -20.89
CA ALA A 286 -11.68 -7.10 -20.70
C ALA A 286 -10.37 -7.05 -21.52
N ARG A 287 -9.65 -8.18 -21.62
CA ARG A 287 -8.43 -8.32 -22.43
C ARG A 287 -8.70 -8.09 -23.92
N LEU A 288 -9.82 -8.58 -24.46
CA LEU A 288 -10.22 -8.32 -25.85
C LEU A 288 -10.39 -6.81 -26.14
N PHE A 289 -10.80 -6.03 -25.13
CA PHE A 289 -10.95 -4.58 -25.23
C PHE A 289 -9.74 -3.80 -24.72
N HIS A 290 -8.58 -4.44 -24.50
CA HIS A 290 -7.36 -3.84 -23.96
C HIS A 290 -7.60 -3.06 -22.65
N LYS A 291 -8.51 -3.57 -21.79
CA LYS A 291 -8.84 -2.98 -20.48
C LYS A 291 -8.54 -3.95 -19.35
N SER A 292 -8.11 -3.43 -18.21
CA SER A 292 -7.99 -4.24 -17.01
C SER A 292 -9.37 -4.50 -16.39
N SER A 293 -9.66 -5.76 -16.07
CA SER A 293 -10.90 -6.12 -15.37
C SER A 293 -10.80 -5.84 -13.88
N THR A 294 -11.86 -5.27 -13.29
CA THR A 294 -11.98 -5.14 -11.84
C THR A 294 -12.14 -6.50 -11.17
N LEU A 295 -12.80 -7.44 -11.83
CA LEU A 295 -12.94 -8.83 -11.40
C LEU A 295 -12.11 -9.72 -12.33
N ASN A 296 -11.02 -10.27 -11.82
CA ASN A 296 -10.10 -11.16 -12.52
C ASN A 296 -9.72 -12.36 -11.64
N LEU A 297 -8.93 -13.29 -12.16
CA LEU A 297 -8.51 -14.48 -11.42
C LEU A 297 -7.67 -14.16 -10.16
N ASP A 298 -6.88 -13.09 -10.15
CA ASP A 298 -6.14 -12.70 -8.96
C ASP A 298 -7.07 -12.10 -7.89
N LYS A 299 -8.07 -11.31 -8.28
CA LYS A 299 -9.13 -10.84 -7.36
C LYS A 299 -9.95 -12.02 -6.80
N TYR A 300 -10.27 -13.02 -7.65
CA TYR A 300 -10.88 -14.27 -7.18
C TYR A 300 -10.05 -14.98 -6.10
N LYS A 301 -8.71 -15.07 -6.26
CA LYS A 301 -7.83 -15.69 -5.26
C LYS A 301 -7.86 -14.92 -3.92
N ILE A 302 -7.84 -13.59 -3.97
CA ILE A 302 -7.99 -12.72 -2.80
C ILE A 302 -9.33 -12.97 -2.10
N MET A 303 -10.43 -12.97 -2.86
CA MET A 303 -11.78 -13.19 -2.32
C MET A 303 -12.00 -14.60 -1.79
N LYS A 304 -11.27 -15.60 -2.31
CA LYS A 304 -11.31 -16.99 -1.85
C LYS A 304 -10.54 -17.20 -0.54
N GLN A 305 -9.49 -16.43 -0.28
CA GLN A 305 -8.64 -16.58 0.91
C GLN A 305 -9.47 -16.37 2.18
N ARG A 306 -9.28 -17.25 3.15
CA ARG A 306 -10.12 -17.30 4.35
C ARG A 306 -9.51 -16.64 5.56
N ASN A 307 -8.20 -16.57 5.65
CA ASN A 307 -7.51 -15.94 6.77
C ASN A 307 -6.67 -14.73 6.30
N TRP A 308 -7.01 -13.56 6.82
CA TRP A 308 -6.30 -12.31 6.63
C TRP A 308 -5.91 -11.68 7.98
N GLN A 309 -5.92 -12.46 9.06
CA GLN A 309 -5.45 -11.99 10.36
C GLN A 309 -3.93 -11.86 10.35
N CYS A 310 -3.41 -10.84 11.00
CA CYS A 310 -1.97 -10.66 11.20
C CYS A 310 -1.67 -10.17 12.61
N ASP A 311 -0.48 -10.54 13.09
CA ASP A 311 0.01 -10.13 14.40
C ASP A 311 0.60 -8.72 14.32
N ILE A 312 -0.05 -7.75 14.96
CA ILE A 312 0.43 -6.36 15.04
C ILE A 312 1.13 -6.04 16.37
N ALA A 313 1.28 -7.00 17.28
CA ALA A 313 1.92 -6.78 18.57
C ALA A 313 3.35 -6.20 18.45
N PRO A 314 4.19 -6.60 17.49
CA PRO A 314 5.48 -5.94 17.26
C PRO A 314 5.35 -4.45 16.91
N LEU A 315 4.37 -4.09 16.08
CA LEU A 315 4.09 -2.70 15.69
C LEU A 315 3.67 -1.87 16.91
N GLU A 316 2.73 -2.38 17.71
CA GLU A 316 2.25 -1.72 18.93
C GLU A 316 3.37 -1.54 19.95
N LYS A 317 4.13 -2.60 20.22
CA LYS A 317 5.21 -2.60 21.23
C LYS A 317 6.37 -1.68 20.84
N GLU A 318 6.83 -1.76 19.58
CA GLU A 318 8.03 -1.05 19.14
C GLU A 318 7.73 0.40 18.76
N LEU A 319 6.60 0.64 18.08
CA LEU A 319 6.25 1.98 17.59
C LEU A 319 5.26 2.71 18.52
N GLY A 320 4.61 2.03 19.46
CA GLY A 320 3.53 2.61 20.25
C GLY A 320 2.29 2.90 19.43
N TYR A 321 2.10 2.13 18.34
CA TYR A 321 0.94 2.25 17.46
C TYR A 321 -0.35 1.94 18.21
N ARG A 322 -1.40 2.71 17.91
CA ARG A 322 -2.77 2.47 18.37
C ARG A 322 -3.70 2.89 17.24
N ALA A 323 -4.54 1.97 16.76
CA ALA A 323 -5.56 2.23 15.76
C ALA A 323 -6.80 2.89 16.36
#